data_5b4967afab232a60c89141d48337bcda
#
_entry.id   5b4967afab232a60c89141d48337bcda
#
_cell.length_a   1.000
_cell.length_b   1.000
_cell.length_c   1.000
_cell.angle_alpha   90.00
_cell.angle_beta   90.00
_cell.angle_gamma   90.00
#
_symmetry.space_group_name_H-M   'P 1'
#
loop_
_entity.id
_entity.type
_entity.pdbx_description
1 polymer ?
#
loop_
_entity_poly.entity_id
_entity_poly.type
_entity_poly.pdbx_seq_one_letter_code
_entity_poly.pdbx_strand_id
1 'polypeptide(L)'
;CRHPGVGRVLRRMAPAVLGVSVAQVSLLINTQIASHVAVGAVSWLTYADRLMEFPTALLGVALGVVLLPQLAAARSRDDGAAYSAMLDWGLRMVLMLALPCAVALLVFPQPLIAVVFHYGRFSAFDVDMTTRALMGYGVGLMGLIGVKVLAPGFFARQDTKTPVKIAIVVLAATQLMNALLVPWLGHAGLALAIGLGALLNAGWLLHGLRRIGAYRPQPGWGRFI
;
A
#
# COMPACT_ATOMS: atom_id res chain seq x y z
N CYS A 1 27.80 -28.28 7.53
CA CYS A 1 28.64 -27.40 6.69
C CYS A 1 28.29 -25.94 6.95
N ARG A 2 29.04 -25.27 7.83
CA ARG A 2 28.88 -23.81 8.10
C ARG A 2 29.82 -23.05 7.17
N HIS A 3 29.37 -22.76 5.96
CA HIS A 3 30.15 -21.88 5.08
C HIS A 3 29.99 -20.41 5.57
N PRO A 4 31.07 -19.65 5.75
CA PRO A 4 31.01 -18.27 6.28
C PRO A 4 30.16 -17.32 5.41
N GLY A 5 29.96 -17.66 4.14
CA GLY A 5 29.06 -16.93 3.24
C GLY A 5 27.58 -17.01 3.60
N VAL A 6 27.12 -18.13 4.17
CA VAL A 6 25.72 -18.34 4.53
C VAL A 6 25.27 -17.38 5.62
N GLY A 7 26.10 -17.18 6.65
CA GLY A 7 25.81 -16.21 7.72
C GLY A 7 25.72 -14.77 7.22
N ARG A 8 26.54 -14.39 6.24
CA ARG A 8 26.51 -13.06 5.61
C ARG A 8 25.23 -12.85 4.79
N VAL A 9 24.81 -13.85 4.05
CA VAL A 9 23.56 -13.83 3.28
C VAL A 9 22.35 -13.72 4.21
N LEU A 10 22.25 -14.59 5.22
CA LEU A 10 21.17 -14.58 6.20
C LEU A 10 21.06 -13.22 6.91
N ARG A 11 22.19 -12.63 7.33
CA ARG A 11 22.20 -11.32 7.98
C ARG A 11 21.74 -10.18 7.06
N ARG A 12 21.95 -10.29 5.75
CA ARG A 12 21.45 -9.32 4.76
C ARG A 12 20.01 -9.54 4.41
N MET A 13 19.52 -10.79 4.43
CA MET A 13 18.11 -11.14 4.17
C MET A 13 17.20 -10.90 5.38
N ALA A 14 17.72 -10.93 6.60
CA ALA A 14 16.91 -10.77 7.81
C ALA A 14 15.98 -9.54 7.80
N PRO A 15 16.42 -8.33 7.39
CA PRO A 15 15.49 -7.18 7.31
C PRO A 15 14.37 -7.37 6.29
N ALA A 16 14.63 -8.03 5.16
CA ALA A 16 13.61 -8.29 4.15
C ALA A 16 12.59 -9.31 4.65
N VAL A 17 13.05 -10.39 5.30
CA VAL A 17 12.17 -11.38 5.93
C VAL A 17 11.30 -10.73 7.00
N LEU A 18 11.88 -9.89 7.87
CA LEU A 18 11.13 -9.14 8.87
C LEU A 18 10.06 -8.24 8.23
N GLY A 19 10.38 -7.55 7.13
CA GLY A 19 9.42 -6.71 6.41
C GLY A 19 8.20 -7.48 5.90
N VAL A 20 8.43 -8.66 5.32
CA VAL A 20 7.34 -9.56 4.87
C VAL A 20 6.56 -10.09 6.07
N SER A 21 7.24 -10.46 7.15
CA SER A 21 6.59 -10.97 8.37
C SER A 21 5.67 -9.93 9.01
N VAL A 22 6.06 -8.65 9.03
CA VAL A 22 5.22 -7.56 9.54
C VAL A 22 3.91 -7.45 8.76
N ALA A 23 3.95 -7.58 7.44
CA ALA A 23 2.74 -7.55 6.61
C ALA A 23 1.82 -8.75 6.91
N GLN A 24 2.38 -9.95 7.09
CA GLN A 24 1.61 -11.15 7.44
C GLN A 24 0.99 -11.07 8.84
N VAL A 25 1.73 -10.55 9.81
CA VAL A 25 1.21 -10.31 11.17
C VAL A 25 0.06 -9.30 11.13
N SER A 26 0.19 -8.23 10.35
CA SER A 26 -0.90 -7.27 10.15
C SER A 26 -2.16 -7.92 9.60
N LEU A 27 -2.01 -8.76 8.57
CA LEU A 27 -3.11 -9.50 7.96
C LEU A 27 -3.81 -10.41 8.99
N LEU A 28 -3.05 -11.17 9.76
CA LEU A 28 -3.60 -12.06 10.79
C LEU A 28 -4.37 -11.28 11.86
N ILE A 29 -3.80 -10.19 12.37
CA ILE A 29 -4.47 -9.35 13.38
C ILE A 29 -5.77 -8.76 12.82
N ASN A 30 -5.74 -8.20 11.61
CA ASN A 30 -6.92 -7.61 10.98
C ASN A 30 -8.01 -8.65 10.70
N THR A 31 -7.65 -9.86 10.26
CA THR A 31 -8.59 -10.97 10.06
C THR A 31 -9.21 -11.41 11.39
N GLN A 32 -8.41 -11.48 12.45
CA GLN A 32 -8.87 -11.83 13.79
C GLN A 32 -9.86 -10.77 14.32
N ILE A 33 -9.55 -9.49 14.18
CA ILE A 33 -10.48 -8.41 14.56
C ILE A 33 -11.77 -8.52 13.73
N ALA A 34 -11.67 -8.69 12.41
CA ALA A 34 -12.83 -8.81 11.52
C ALA A 34 -13.76 -9.94 11.92
N SER A 35 -13.21 -11.08 12.33
CA SER A 35 -13.99 -12.26 12.75
C SER A 35 -14.83 -12.02 14.02
N HIS A 36 -14.42 -11.07 14.86
CA HIS A 36 -15.16 -10.69 16.08
C HIS A 36 -16.15 -9.53 15.87
N VAL A 37 -16.02 -8.80 14.76
CA VAL A 37 -16.88 -7.62 14.50
C VAL A 37 -18.28 -8.03 14.05
N ALA A 38 -18.40 -8.93 13.08
CA ALA A 38 -19.67 -9.42 12.59
C ALA A 38 -19.52 -10.73 11.81
N VAL A 39 -20.58 -11.55 11.80
CA VAL A 39 -20.67 -12.72 10.94
C VAL A 39 -20.68 -12.25 9.49
N GLY A 40 -19.72 -12.69 8.68
CA GLY A 40 -19.54 -12.27 7.29
C GLY A 40 -18.52 -11.16 7.06
N ALA A 41 -18.06 -10.46 8.11
CA ALA A 41 -17.12 -9.33 7.97
C ALA A 41 -15.84 -9.71 7.24
N VAL A 42 -15.27 -10.88 7.50
CA VAL A 42 -14.08 -11.37 6.80
C VAL A 42 -14.36 -11.57 5.32
N SER A 43 -15.53 -12.08 4.94
CA SER A 43 -15.92 -12.24 3.54
C SER A 43 -16.07 -10.91 2.84
N TRP A 44 -16.80 -9.95 3.44
CA TRP A 44 -17.00 -8.63 2.85
C TRP A 44 -15.70 -7.88 2.65
N LEU A 45 -14.80 -7.92 3.62
CA LEU A 45 -13.45 -7.34 3.49
C LEU A 45 -12.65 -8.03 2.39
N THR A 46 -12.72 -9.37 2.30
CA THR A 46 -12.01 -10.13 1.27
C THR A 46 -12.50 -9.77 -0.15
N TYR A 47 -13.81 -9.66 -0.36
CA TYR A 47 -14.34 -9.26 -1.67
C TYR A 47 -13.98 -7.83 -2.03
N ALA A 48 -14.03 -6.91 -1.07
CA ALA A 48 -13.60 -5.52 -1.26
C ALA A 48 -12.10 -5.44 -1.60
N ASP A 49 -11.26 -6.22 -0.89
CA ASP A 49 -9.81 -6.30 -1.13
C ASP A 49 -9.49 -6.82 -2.54
N ARG A 50 -10.20 -7.86 -3.01
CA ARG A 50 -10.05 -8.38 -4.38
C ARG A 50 -10.32 -7.33 -5.45
N LEU A 51 -11.34 -6.50 -5.26
CA LEU A 51 -11.66 -5.45 -6.20
C LEU A 51 -10.59 -4.34 -6.20
N MET A 52 -10.09 -3.98 -5.02
CA MET A 52 -9.00 -3.01 -4.85
C MET A 52 -7.65 -3.56 -5.35
N GLU A 53 -7.45 -4.88 -5.30
CA GLU A 53 -6.22 -5.52 -5.76
C GLU A 53 -5.99 -5.29 -7.26
N PHE A 54 -7.05 -5.20 -8.07
CA PHE A 54 -6.95 -4.99 -9.52
C PHE A 54 -6.18 -3.69 -9.87
N PRO A 55 -6.60 -2.48 -9.47
CA PRO A 55 -5.84 -1.27 -9.75
C PRO A 55 -4.47 -1.27 -9.04
N THR A 56 -4.38 -1.86 -7.85
CA THR A 56 -3.12 -1.92 -7.09
C THR A 56 -2.08 -2.80 -7.78
N ALA A 57 -2.48 -3.94 -8.34
CA ALA A 57 -1.58 -4.82 -9.07
C ALA A 57 -1.20 -4.22 -10.44
N LEU A 58 -2.20 -3.76 -11.20
CA LEU A 58 -1.97 -3.22 -12.53
C LEU A 58 -1.02 -2.00 -12.50
N LEU A 59 -1.27 -1.06 -11.60
CA LEU A 59 -0.52 0.18 -11.54
C LEU A 59 0.72 0.06 -10.64
N GLY A 60 0.54 -0.46 -9.43
CA GLY A 60 1.61 -0.49 -8.43
C GLY A 60 2.71 -1.48 -8.76
N VAL A 61 2.36 -2.68 -9.22
CA VAL A 61 3.37 -3.70 -9.57
C VAL A 61 4.07 -3.32 -10.86
N ALA A 62 3.33 -2.88 -11.90
CA ALA A 62 3.92 -2.47 -13.16
C ALA A 62 4.93 -1.33 -12.97
N LEU A 63 4.55 -0.28 -12.23
CA LEU A 63 5.45 0.84 -11.93
C LEU A 63 6.64 0.40 -11.06
N GLY A 64 6.42 -0.42 -10.05
CA GLY A 64 7.49 -0.91 -9.17
C GLY A 64 8.55 -1.75 -9.90
N VAL A 65 8.11 -2.64 -10.79
CA VAL A 65 9.00 -3.50 -11.60
C VAL A 65 9.84 -2.67 -12.58
N VAL A 66 9.26 -1.63 -13.17
CA VAL A 66 9.98 -0.75 -14.12
C VAL A 66 10.93 0.20 -13.37
N LEU A 67 10.51 0.75 -12.24
CA LEU A 67 11.29 1.75 -11.52
C LEU A 67 12.52 1.17 -10.82
N LEU A 68 12.41 0.00 -10.22
CA LEU A 68 13.50 -0.56 -9.41
C LEU A 68 14.83 -0.70 -10.19
N PRO A 69 14.89 -1.33 -11.39
CA PRO A 69 16.13 -1.45 -12.14
C PRO A 69 16.65 -0.08 -12.63
N GLN A 70 15.76 0.82 -13.03
CA GLN A 70 16.15 2.16 -13.50
C GLN A 70 16.74 3.01 -12.36
N LEU A 71 16.13 2.97 -11.18
CA LEU A 71 16.65 3.65 -9.98
C LEU A 71 18.00 3.05 -9.55
N ALA A 72 18.17 1.73 -9.63
CA ALA A 72 19.42 1.07 -9.33
C ALA A 72 20.53 1.47 -10.33
N ALA A 73 20.20 1.57 -11.62
CA ALA A 73 21.13 2.00 -12.67
C ALA A 73 21.53 3.49 -12.50
N ALA A 74 20.57 4.38 -12.19
CA ALA A 74 20.88 5.79 -11.90
C ALA A 74 21.76 5.92 -10.65
N ARG A 75 21.50 5.12 -9.63
CA ARG A 75 22.30 5.08 -8.41
C ARG A 75 23.74 4.59 -8.66
N SER A 76 23.92 3.56 -9.49
CA SER A 76 25.26 3.02 -9.81
C SER A 76 26.10 4.01 -10.61
N ARG A 77 25.47 4.93 -11.36
CA ARG A 77 26.14 6.02 -12.10
C ARG A 77 26.34 7.28 -11.25
N ASP A 78 25.92 7.27 -9.99
CA ASP A 78 25.86 8.41 -9.07
C ASP A 78 25.08 9.62 -9.64
N ASP A 79 24.13 9.36 -10.52
CA ASP A 79 23.27 10.36 -11.15
C ASP A 79 22.03 10.62 -10.27
N GLY A 80 22.21 11.50 -9.29
CA GLY A 80 21.15 11.90 -8.38
C GLY A 80 20.01 12.67 -9.06
N ALA A 81 20.29 13.36 -10.16
CA ALA A 81 19.26 14.09 -10.91
C ALA A 81 18.33 13.14 -11.66
N ALA A 82 18.87 12.14 -12.40
CA ALA A 82 18.09 11.11 -13.05
C ALA A 82 17.30 10.28 -12.03
N TYR A 83 17.91 9.95 -10.89
CA TYR A 83 17.23 9.22 -9.82
C TYR A 83 16.00 9.97 -9.29
N SER A 84 16.15 11.26 -9.00
CA SER A 84 15.04 12.11 -8.53
C SER A 84 13.95 12.28 -9.60
N ALA A 85 14.35 12.45 -10.87
CA ALA A 85 13.43 12.59 -11.99
C ALA A 85 12.57 11.32 -12.20
N MET A 86 13.15 10.13 -12.05
CA MET A 86 12.43 8.86 -12.14
C MET A 86 11.41 8.68 -11.02
N LEU A 87 11.76 9.06 -9.79
CA LEU A 87 10.81 9.05 -8.67
C LEU A 87 9.67 10.06 -8.89
N ASP A 88 9.99 11.26 -9.38
CA ASP A 88 9.00 12.29 -9.68
C ASP A 88 8.02 11.81 -10.78
N TRP A 89 8.56 11.20 -11.83
CA TRP A 89 7.75 10.59 -12.88
C TRP A 89 6.83 9.49 -12.33
N GLY A 90 7.37 8.58 -11.51
CA GLY A 90 6.59 7.51 -10.87
C GLY A 90 5.46 8.06 -10.00
N LEU A 91 5.72 9.09 -9.20
CA LEU A 91 4.70 9.73 -8.35
C LEU A 91 3.62 10.45 -9.19
N ARG A 92 3.98 11.10 -10.30
CA ARG A 92 3.01 11.68 -11.23
C ARG A 92 2.12 10.62 -11.86
N MET A 93 2.69 9.46 -12.25
CA MET A 93 1.92 8.33 -12.76
C MET A 93 0.96 7.77 -11.71
N VAL A 94 1.39 7.68 -10.43
CA VAL A 94 0.50 7.29 -9.33
C VAL A 94 -0.68 8.24 -9.23
N LEU A 95 -0.44 9.56 -9.20
CA LEU A 95 -1.52 10.55 -9.14
C LEU A 95 -2.46 10.44 -10.33
N MET A 96 -1.92 10.43 -11.54
CA MET A 96 -2.71 10.42 -12.77
C MET A 96 -3.59 9.17 -12.91
N LEU A 97 -3.08 8.01 -12.50
CA LEU A 97 -3.77 6.74 -12.72
C LEU A 97 -4.52 6.25 -11.48
N ALA A 98 -3.96 6.43 -10.28
CA ALA A 98 -4.59 5.97 -9.06
C ALA A 98 -5.73 6.89 -8.59
N LEU A 99 -5.66 8.19 -8.86
CA LEU A 99 -6.71 9.13 -8.47
C LEU A 99 -8.07 8.79 -9.13
N PRO A 100 -8.17 8.62 -10.46
CA PRO A 100 -9.42 8.21 -11.08
C PRO A 100 -9.95 6.87 -10.54
N CYS A 101 -9.05 5.90 -10.30
CA CYS A 101 -9.44 4.62 -9.71
C CYS A 101 -9.98 4.81 -8.28
N ALA A 102 -9.31 5.62 -7.44
CA ALA A 102 -9.77 5.91 -6.09
C ALA A 102 -11.15 6.61 -6.10
N VAL A 103 -11.34 7.58 -6.99
CA VAL A 103 -12.63 8.26 -7.17
C VAL A 103 -13.71 7.26 -7.62
N ALA A 104 -13.41 6.37 -8.56
CA ALA A 104 -14.35 5.35 -9.00
C ALA A 104 -14.76 4.41 -7.85
N LEU A 105 -13.81 3.98 -7.00
CA LEU A 105 -14.10 3.14 -5.84
C LEU A 105 -14.87 3.86 -4.73
N LEU A 106 -14.84 5.20 -4.69
CA LEU A 106 -15.59 6.01 -3.72
C LEU A 106 -16.98 6.42 -4.23
N VAL A 107 -17.10 6.70 -5.53
CA VAL A 107 -18.36 7.21 -6.14
C VAL A 107 -19.24 6.10 -6.64
N PHE A 108 -18.65 5.02 -7.18
CA PHE A 108 -19.38 3.90 -7.80
C PHE A 108 -19.09 2.54 -7.16
N PRO A 109 -18.91 2.42 -5.83
CA PRO A 109 -18.54 1.14 -5.21
C PRO A 109 -19.66 0.11 -5.32
N GLN A 110 -20.92 0.52 -5.09
CA GLN A 110 -22.08 -0.39 -5.10
C GLN A 110 -22.33 -1.02 -6.47
N PRO A 111 -22.38 -0.28 -7.59
CA PRO A 111 -22.52 -0.87 -8.92
C PRO A 111 -21.37 -1.82 -9.26
N LEU A 112 -20.13 -1.47 -8.90
CA LEU A 112 -18.95 -2.31 -9.15
C LEU A 112 -19.07 -3.67 -8.45
N ILE A 113 -19.46 -3.67 -7.17
CA ILE A 113 -19.63 -4.89 -6.39
C ILE A 113 -20.84 -5.69 -6.91
N ALA A 114 -21.95 -5.03 -7.20
CA ALA A 114 -23.16 -5.70 -7.66
C ALA A 114 -22.92 -6.41 -9.00
N VAL A 115 -22.25 -5.78 -9.96
CA VAL A 115 -21.98 -6.39 -11.27
C VAL A 115 -21.05 -7.59 -11.15
N VAL A 116 -20.06 -7.55 -10.22
CA VAL A 116 -19.04 -8.60 -10.12
C VAL A 116 -19.46 -9.74 -9.20
N PHE A 117 -20.16 -9.45 -8.09
CA PHE A 117 -20.37 -10.42 -7.01
C PHE A 117 -21.84 -10.72 -6.68
N HIS A 118 -22.83 -9.93 -7.17
CA HIS A 118 -24.23 -10.14 -6.81
C HIS A 118 -24.84 -11.33 -7.58
N TYR A 119 -24.32 -12.54 -7.30
CA TYR A 119 -24.77 -13.80 -7.88
C TYR A 119 -24.94 -14.89 -6.82
N GLY A 120 -25.88 -15.79 -7.04
CA GLY A 120 -26.08 -16.96 -6.20
C GLY A 120 -26.48 -16.61 -4.75
N ARG A 121 -25.62 -16.88 -3.80
CA ARG A 121 -25.90 -16.65 -2.35
C ARG A 121 -25.45 -15.27 -1.84
N PHE A 122 -24.82 -14.45 -2.69
CA PHE A 122 -24.38 -13.11 -2.31
C PHE A 122 -25.57 -12.15 -2.37
N SER A 123 -26.09 -11.80 -1.22
CA SER A 123 -27.31 -11.02 -1.07
C SER A 123 -27.09 -9.51 -1.28
N ALA A 124 -28.19 -8.74 -1.44
CA ALA A 124 -28.13 -7.29 -1.48
C ALA A 124 -27.54 -6.68 -0.20
N PHE A 125 -27.72 -7.34 0.95
CA PHE A 125 -27.08 -6.96 2.21
C PHE A 125 -25.56 -7.12 2.15
N ASP A 126 -25.06 -8.21 1.56
CA ASP A 126 -23.63 -8.43 1.38
C ASP A 126 -23.02 -7.39 0.42
N VAL A 127 -23.78 -6.99 -0.61
CA VAL A 127 -23.38 -5.88 -1.50
C VAL A 127 -23.19 -4.59 -0.71
N ASP A 128 -24.14 -4.21 0.15
CA ASP A 128 -24.04 -2.97 0.96
C ASP A 128 -22.85 -3.03 1.94
N MET A 129 -22.68 -4.15 2.64
CA MET A 129 -21.58 -4.32 3.57
C MET A 129 -20.22 -4.29 2.88
N THR A 130 -20.08 -4.97 1.73
CA THR A 130 -18.87 -4.95 0.92
C THR A 130 -18.60 -3.56 0.34
N THR A 131 -19.64 -2.82 -0.03
CA THR A 131 -19.55 -1.42 -0.51
C THR A 131 -18.91 -0.52 0.53
N ARG A 132 -19.33 -0.60 1.80
CA ARG A 132 -18.77 0.19 2.89
C ARG A 132 -17.28 -0.13 3.11
N ALA A 133 -16.91 -1.41 3.02
CA ALA A 133 -15.51 -1.82 3.10
C ALA A 133 -14.69 -1.29 1.92
N LEU A 134 -15.22 -1.36 0.70
CA LEU A 134 -14.55 -0.89 -0.51
C LEU A 134 -14.30 0.62 -0.47
N MET A 135 -15.25 1.41 0.03
CA MET A 135 -15.06 2.85 0.24
C MET A 135 -13.92 3.13 1.22
N GLY A 136 -13.84 2.37 2.32
CA GLY A 136 -12.74 2.48 3.28
C GLY A 136 -11.36 2.23 2.62
N TYR A 137 -11.26 1.21 1.81
CA TYR A 137 -10.04 0.91 1.04
C TYR A 137 -9.76 1.95 -0.06
N GLY A 138 -10.81 2.47 -0.72
CA GLY A 138 -10.68 3.47 -1.78
C GLY A 138 -9.94 4.73 -1.33
N VAL A 139 -10.16 5.17 -0.09
CA VAL A 139 -9.42 6.28 0.53
C VAL A 139 -7.91 6.02 0.54
N GLY A 140 -7.52 4.77 0.78
CA GLY A 140 -6.10 4.38 0.89
C GLY A 140 -5.43 3.96 -0.40
N LEU A 141 -6.16 3.84 -1.51
CA LEU A 141 -5.64 3.29 -2.77
C LEU A 141 -4.38 4.03 -3.26
N MET A 142 -4.40 5.35 -3.21
CA MET A 142 -3.24 6.16 -3.60
C MET A 142 -2.02 5.88 -2.73
N GLY A 143 -2.22 5.66 -1.43
CA GLY A 143 -1.15 5.27 -0.51
C GLY A 143 -0.57 3.90 -0.84
N LEU A 144 -1.44 2.91 -1.09
CA LEU A 144 -1.04 1.55 -1.44
C LEU A 144 -0.19 1.50 -2.71
N ILE A 145 -0.61 2.20 -3.76
CA ILE A 145 0.16 2.29 -5.01
C ILE A 145 1.42 3.14 -4.79
N GLY A 146 1.31 4.25 -4.05
CA GLY A 146 2.44 5.11 -3.71
C GLY A 146 3.57 4.39 -2.98
N VAL A 147 3.25 3.50 -2.04
CA VAL A 147 4.26 2.64 -1.36
C VAL A 147 5.02 1.78 -2.37
N LYS A 148 4.34 1.21 -3.37
CA LYS A 148 4.96 0.36 -4.41
C LYS A 148 5.91 1.13 -5.34
N VAL A 149 5.76 2.44 -5.43
CA VAL A 149 6.66 3.33 -6.17
C VAL A 149 7.79 3.86 -5.29
N LEU A 150 7.51 4.21 -4.03
CA LEU A 150 8.48 4.81 -3.12
C LEU A 150 9.42 3.79 -2.46
N ALA A 151 8.94 2.58 -2.15
CA ALA A 151 9.78 1.54 -1.53
C ALA A 151 10.97 1.12 -2.43
N PRO A 152 10.83 0.93 -3.77
CA PRO A 152 11.95 0.75 -4.68
C PRO A 152 13.03 1.83 -4.57
N GLY A 153 12.64 3.07 -4.24
CA GLY A 153 13.59 4.16 -3.99
C GLY A 153 14.56 3.88 -2.84
N PHE A 154 14.14 3.22 -1.79
CA PHE A 154 15.05 2.76 -0.72
C PHE A 154 15.81 1.50 -1.12
N PHE A 155 15.15 0.54 -1.78
CA PHE A 155 15.78 -0.73 -2.17
C PHE A 155 16.92 -0.53 -3.19
N ALA A 156 16.75 0.38 -4.15
CA ALA A 156 17.82 0.75 -5.08
C ALA A 156 19.05 1.35 -4.39
N ARG A 157 18.89 1.89 -3.18
CA ARG A 157 19.97 2.38 -2.31
C ARG A 157 20.50 1.33 -1.32
N GLN A 158 20.03 0.08 -1.43
CA GLN A 158 20.30 -1.01 -0.51
C GLN A 158 19.88 -0.72 0.95
N ASP A 159 19.00 0.26 1.16
CA ASP A 159 18.41 0.55 2.46
C ASP A 159 17.06 -0.18 2.61
N THR A 160 17.12 -1.39 3.09
CA THR A 160 15.94 -2.19 3.43
C THR A 160 15.44 -1.92 4.86
N LYS A 161 16.30 -1.32 5.71
CA LYS A 161 15.97 -1.11 7.12
C LYS A 161 14.96 0.00 7.34
N THR A 162 15.08 1.10 6.58
CA THR A 162 14.20 2.25 6.73
C THR A 162 12.74 1.92 6.37
N PRO A 163 12.42 1.29 5.21
CA PRO A 163 11.05 0.87 4.92
C PRO A 163 10.48 -0.12 5.96
N VAL A 164 11.29 -1.05 6.48
CA VAL A 164 10.84 -1.99 7.51
C VAL A 164 10.50 -1.29 8.82
N LYS A 165 11.33 -0.34 9.27
CA LYS A 165 11.04 0.46 10.46
C LYS A 165 9.73 1.26 10.30
N ILE A 166 9.56 1.90 9.15
CA ILE A 166 8.33 2.63 8.83
C ILE A 166 7.13 1.67 8.86
N ALA A 167 7.23 0.49 8.23
CA ALA A 167 6.16 -0.51 8.22
C ALA A 167 5.76 -0.97 9.62
N ILE A 168 6.71 -1.17 10.54
CA ILE A 168 6.43 -1.54 11.94
C ILE A 168 5.66 -0.43 12.66
N VAL A 169 6.07 0.82 12.50
CA VAL A 169 5.40 1.96 13.15
C VAL A 169 4.00 2.17 12.54
N VAL A 170 3.88 2.03 11.22
CA VAL A 170 2.59 2.09 10.53
C VAL A 170 1.66 0.96 10.99
N LEU A 171 2.19 -0.25 11.18
CA LEU A 171 1.41 -1.36 11.74
C LEU A 171 0.83 -0.97 13.11
N ALA A 172 1.66 -0.46 14.02
CA ALA A 172 1.20 -0.03 15.34
C ALA A 172 0.15 1.10 15.24
N ALA A 173 0.38 2.08 14.37
CA ALA A 173 -0.59 3.16 14.12
C ALA A 173 -1.90 2.63 13.53
N THR A 174 -1.85 1.66 12.60
CA THR A 174 -3.05 1.02 12.04
C THR A 174 -3.83 0.26 13.10
N GLN A 175 -3.15 -0.45 14.02
CA GLN A 175 -3.85 -1.14 15.12
C GLN A 175 -4.50 -0.13 16.09
N LEU A 176 -3.87 1.00 16.34
CA LEU A 176 -4.48 2.07 17.14
C LEU A 176 -5.71 2.66 16.43
N MET A 177 -5.62 2.90 15.11
CA MET A 177 -6.77 3.35 14.33
C MET A 177 -7.88 2.31 14.29
N ASN A 178 -7.56 1.01 14.21
CA ASN A 178 -8.55 -0.06 14.34
C ASN A 178 -9.30 0.03 15.67
N ALA A 179 -8.59 0.21 16.78
CA ALA A 179 -9.21 0.34 18.10
C ALA A 179 -10.16 1.56 18.21
N LEU A 180 -9.87 2.63 17.46
CA LEU A 180 -10.70 3.83 17.45
C LEU A 180 -11.86 3.75 16.45
N LEU A 181 -11.65 3.21 15.24
CA LEU A 181 -12.62 3.25 14.15
C LEU A 181 -13.57 2.05 14.12
N VAL A 182 -13.12 0.87 14.55
CA VAL A 182 -13.94 -0.36 14.52
C VAL A 182 -15.18 -0.25 15.42
N PRO A 183 -15.15 0.32 16.63
CA PRO A 183 -16.35 0.47 17.46
C PRO A 183 -17.45 1.32 16.81
N TRP A 184 -17.09 2.27 15.94
CA TRP A 184 -18.02 3.21 15.30
C TRP A 184 -18.45 2.75 13.90
N LEU A 185 -17.53 2.20 13.12
CA LEU A 185 -17.71 1.88 11.69
C LEU A 185 -17.74 0.37 11.42
N GLY A 186 -17.54 -0.47 12.45
CA GLY A 186 -17.48 -1.90 12.28
C GLY A 186 -16.36 -2.33 11.31
N HIS A 187 -16.67 -3.28 10.42
CA HIS A 187 -15.71 -3.80 9.43
C HIS A 187 -15.24 -2.72 8.42
N ALA A 188 -16.06 -1.71 8.12
CA ALA A 188 -15.64 -0.58 7.28
C ALA A 188 -14.56 0.25 7.95
N GLY A 189 -14.58 0.37 9.29
CA GLY A 189 -13.53 1.01 10.08
C GLY A 189 -12.18 0.31 9.93
N LEU A 190 -12.18 -1.02 9.83
CA LEU A 190 -10.98 -1.82 9.57
C LEU A 190 -10.38 -1.49 8.19
N ALA A 191 -11.22 -1.48 7.15
CA ALA A 191 -10.81 -1.13 5.79
C ALA A 191 -10.25 0.30 5.72
N LEU A 192 -10.91 1.24 6.39
CA LEU A 192 -10.47 2.64 6.47
C LEU A 192 -9.13 2.79 7.21
N ALA A 193 -8.94 2.09 8.33
CA ALA A 193 -7.69 2.11 9.08
C ALA A 193 -6.53 1.57 8.25
N ILE A 194 -6.74 0.50 7.48
CA ILE A 194 -5.74 -0.05 6.54
C ILE A 194 -5.43 0.99 5.45
N GLY A 195 -6.44 1.63 4.88
CA GLY A 195 -6.28 2.68 3.88
C GLY A 195 -5.49 3.88 4.40
N LEU A 196 -5.85 4.41 5.57
CA LEU A 196 -5.12 5.50 6.22
C LEU A 196 -3.69 5.10 6.59
N GLY A 197 -3.50 3.86 7.05
CA GLY A 197 -2.16 3.30 7.29
C GLY A 197 -1.29 3.29 6.04
N ALA A 198 -1.86 2.94 4.88
CA ALA A 198 -1.15 2.98 3.61
C ALA A 198 -0.77 4.41 3.19
N LEU A 199 -1.64 5.40 3.40
CA LEU A 199 -1.33 6.81 3.17
C LEU A 199 -0.21 7.31 4.09
N LEU A 200 -0.26 6.95 5.37
CA LEU A 200 0.81 7.27 6.33
C LEU A 200 2.14 6.64 5.91
N ASN A 201 2.12 5.39 5.47
CA ASN A 201 3.30 4.68 4.98
C ASN A 201 3.92 5.38 3.77
N ALA A 202 3.09 5.69 2.75
CA ALA A 202 3.55 6.42 1.57
C ALA A 202 4.09 7.81 1.94
N GLY A 203 3.40 8.55 2.80
CA GLY A 203 3.84 9.86 3.29
C GLY A 203 5.19 9.81 4.00
N TRP A 204 5.39 8.82 4.87
CA TRP A 204 6.66 8.64 5.58
C TRP A 204 7.81 8.20 4.69
N LEU A 205 7.55 7.29 3.74
CA LEU A 205 8.55 6.93 2.73
C LEU A 205 8.95 8.15 1.89
N LEU A 206 7.98 8.95 1.45
CA LEU A 206 8.24 10.18 0.69
C LEU A 206 9.04 11.19 1.51
N HIS A 207 8.66 11.40 2.77
CA HIS A 207 9.41 12.27 3.68
C HIS A 207 10.84 11.77 3.88
N GLY A 208 11.03 10.46 4.06
CA GLY A 208 12.34 9.84 4.20
C GLY A 208 13.24 10.08 2.98
N LEU A 209 12.70 9.88 1.74
CA LEU A 209 13.45 10.14 0.50
C LEU A 209 13.81 11.62 0.33
N ARG A 210 12.94 12.54 0.75
CA ARG A 210 13.24 13.97 0.77
C ARG A 210 14.33 14.32 1.77
N ARG A 211 14.25 13.78 2.99
CA ARG A 211 15.21 14.05 4.07
C ARG A 211 16.62 13.61 3.72
N ILE A 212 16.79 12.48 3.04
CA ILE A 212 18.11 11.98 2.60
C ILE A 212 18.58 12.65 1.29
N GLY A 213 17.84 13.65 0.76
CA GLY A 213 18.18 14.36 -0.47
C GLY A 213 18.06 13.53 -1.75
N ALA A 214 17.46 12.32 -1.67
CA ALA A 214 17.31 11.43 -2.82
C ALA A 214 16.17 11.85 -3.76
N TYR A 215 15.19 12.58 -3.27
CA TYR A 215 14.07 13.10 -4.03
C TYR A 215 13.94 14.60 -3.86
N ARG A 216 13.93 15.31 -4.97
CA ARG A 216 13.62 16.75 -5.08
C ARG A 216 12.46 16.91 -6.06
N PRO A 217 11.31 17.45 -5.64
CA PRO A 217 10.17 17.67 -6.52
C PRO A 217 10.59 18.54 -7.71
N GLN A 218 10.25 18.10 -8.92
CA GLN A 218 10.50 18.90 -10.11
C GLN A 218 9.45 20.01 -10.24
N PRO A 219 9.79 21.15 -10.91
CA PRO A 219 8.82 22.20 -11.17
C PRO A 219 7.66 21.67 -12.04
N GLY A 220 6.48 22.27 -11.87
CA GLY A 220 5.30 21.93 -12.67
C GLY A 220 4.23 21.10 -11.93
N TRP A 221 4.42 20.74 -10.66
CA TRP A 221 3.38 20.07 -9.88
C TRP A 221 2.07 20.84 -9.79
N GLY A 222 2.14 22.19 -9.65
CA GLY A 222 0.95 23.04 -9.61
C GLY A 222 0.18 23.17 -10.94
N ARG A 223 0.75 22.73 -12.07
CA ARG A 223 0.05 22.62 -13.36
C ARG A 223 -0.45 21.21 -13.64
N PHE A 224 0.01 20.25 -12.84
CA PHE A 224 -0.31 18.83 -13.00
C PHE A 224 -1.49 18.40 -12.13
N ILE A 225 -1.73 19.09 -11.00
CA ILE A 225 -2.89 18.95 -10.11
C ILE A 225 -3.96 19.96 -10.50
#